data_f2d0249e0e664c497f561f28cfb1f035
#
_entry.id   f2d0249e0e664c497f561f28cfb1f035
#
_cell.length_a   1.000
_cell.length_b   1.000
_cell.length_c   1.000
_cell.angle_alpha   90.00
_cell.angle_beta   90.00
_cell.angle_gamma   90.00
#
_symmetry.space_group_name_H-M   'P 1'
#
loop_
_entity.id
_entity.type
_entity.pdbx_description
1 polymer ?
#
loop_
_entity_poly.entity_id
_entity_poly.type
_entity_poly.pdbx_seq_one_letter_code
_entity_poly.pdbx_strand_id
1 'polypeptide(L)'
;LLAVTKQGMGLRFPIGPHSEVSTRSGRLFAKLSEGDVVLGVKPAVDASRVTVASHAGRAISFVALEVPILAGPGKGVHALKLDTGDAVLGFSVGEALRVETDKAAVLELGTVANELTSRGGKGREAVKRGKLVKVLLPPPAIPQLDREKEGGERASPATPAKPDSGPLFSK
;
A
#
# COMPACT_ATOMS: atom_id res chain seq x y z
N LEU A 1 3.37 5.67 12.14
CA LEU A 1 4.00 5.25 10.90
C LEU A 1 4.96 4.09 11.14
N LEU A 2 5.14 3.23 10.14
CA LEU A 2 6.10 2.14 10.13
C LEU A 2 7.01 2.30 8.91
N ALA A 3 8.32 2.25 9.12
CA ALA A 3 9.32 2.26 8.08
C ALA A 3 10.08 0.94 8.05
N VAL A 4 10.51 0.52 6.86
CA VAL A 4 11.36 -0.66 6.66
C VAL A 4 12.58 -0.25 5.84
N THR A 5 13.75 -0.78 6.22
CA THR A 5 15.00 -0.50 5.53
C THR A 5 15.45 -1.66 4.64
N LYS A 6 16.38 -1.37 3.73
CA LYS A 6 16.97 -2.35 2.81
C LYS A 6 17.68 -3.49 3.54
N GLN A 7 18.28 -3.20 4.70
CA GLN A 7 18.96 -4.21 5.53
C GLN A 7 18.03 -4.97 6.48
N GLY A 8 16.71 -4.82 6.32
CA GLY A 8 15.73 -5.61 7.07
C GLY A 8 15.37 -5.06 8.45
N MET A 9 15.69 -3.80 8.72
CA MET A 9 15.28 -3.15 9.97
C MET A 9 13.87 -2.58 9.80
N GLY A 10 13.06 -2.70 10.85
CA GLY A 10 11.74 -2.08 10.98
C GLY A 10 11.72 -1.10 12.14
N LEU A 11 11.09 0.03 11.97
CA LEU A 11 10.90 1.01 13.04
C LEU A 11 9.52 1.65 12.96
N ARG A 12 8.95 1.96 14.12
CA ARG A 12 7.70 2.71 14.22
C ARG A 12 7.94 4.03 14.93
N PHE A 13 7.25 5.06 14.48
CA PHE A 13 7.35 6.40 15.07
C PHE A 13 6.04 7.17 14.90
N PRO A 14 5.71 8.11 15.81
CA PRO A 14 4.52 8.94 15.69
C PRO A 14 4.70 9.99 14.61
N ILE A 15 3.63 10.29 13.86
CA ILE A 15 3.67 11.35 12.83
C ILE A 15 3.69 12.77 13.44
N GLY A 16 3.10 12.96 14.63
CA GLY A 16 2.93 14.28 15.24
C GLY A 16 4.17 15.17 15.19
N PRO A 17 5.35 14.72 15.66
CA PRO A 17 6.57 15.53 15.61
C PRO A 17 7.03 15.89 14.18
N HIS A 18 6.53 15.23 13.15
CA HIS A 18 6.89 15.40 11.75
C HIS A 18 5.82 16.13 10.93
N SER A 19 4.67 16.49 11.52
CA SER A 19 3.61 17.24 10.87
C SER A 19 3.87 18.75 10.83
N GLU A 20 4.70 19.25 11.74
CA GLU A 20 5.06 20.67 11.78
C GLU A 20 6.24 20.96 10.83
N VAL A 21 6.22 22.18 10.26
CA VAL A 21 7.34 22.66 9.44
C VAL A 21 8.61 22.64 10.27
N SER A 22 9.62 21.97 9.78
CA SER A 22 10.91 21.80 10.44
C SER A 22 11.88 22.89 10.02
N THR A 23 13.00 22.97 10.73
CA THR A 23 14.16 23.77 10.33
C THR A 23 14.71 23.32 8.98
N ARG A 24 15.62 24.10 8.39
CA ARG A 24 16.27 23.80 7.09
C ARG A 24 16.87 22.38 7.02
N SER A 25 17.32 21.84 8.15
CA SER A 25 17.95 20.50 8.23
C SER A 25 16.94 19.35 8.20
N GLY A 26 15.65 19.63 8.30
CA GLY A 26 14.63 18.60 8.44
C GLY A 26 14.62 17.97 9.85
N ARG A 27 13.84 16.91 10.00
CA ARG A 27 13.69 16.20 11.26
C ARG A 27 14.00 14.71 11.05
N LEU A 28 15.02 14.23 11.75
CA LEU A 28 15.46 12.84 11.64
C LEU A 28 14.48 11.90 12.37
N PHE A 29 14.05 10.80 11.73
CA PHE A 29 13.20 9.77 12.33
C PHE A 29 13.90 8.42 12.49
N ALA A 30 14.99 8.17 11.75
CA ALA A 30 15.74 6.92 11.78
C ALA A 30 17.25 7.17 11.83
N LYS A 31 17.99 6.26 12.49
CA LYS A 31 19.46 6.18 12.44
C LYS A 31 19.82 4.94 11.63
N LEU A 32 20.25 5.13 10.40
CA LEU A 32 20.60 4.04 9.50
C LEU A 32 22.04 3.54 9.78
N SER A 33 22.27 2.25 9.56
CA SER A 33 23.61 1.70 9.48
C SER A 33 24.27 2.09 8.16
N GLU A 34 25.59 1.94 8.06
CA GLU A 34 26.32 2.22 6.83
C GLU A 34 25.78 1.39 5.66
N GLY A 35 25.54 2.04 4.52
CA GLY A 35 24.99 1.42 3.32
C GLY A 35 23.51 1.03 3.39
N ASP A 36 22.81 1.31 4.50
CA ASP A 36 21.37 1.05 4.61
C ASP A 36 20.56 2.24 4.09
N VAL A 37 19.37 1.95 3.57
CA VAL A 37 18.43 2.96 3.08
C VAL A 37 17.01 2.62 3.51
N VAL A 38 16.18 3.64 3.74
CA VAL A 38 14.74 3.45 3.98
C VAL A 38 14.06 3.14 2.65
N LEU A 39 13.41 2.00 2.54
CA LEU A 39 12.66 1.60 1.35
C LEU A 39 11.31 2.32 1.25
N GLY A 40 10.74 2.66 2.39
CA GLY A 40 9.47 3.36 2.44
C GLY A 40 8.93 3.51 3.85
N VAL A 41 7.86 4.30 3.96
CA VAL A 41 7.11 4.54 5.19
C VAL A 41 5.64 4.37 4.88
N LYS A 42 4.91 3.62 5.72
CA LYS A 42 3.48 3.39 5.56
C LYS A 42 2.74 3.63 6.89
N PRO A 43 1.48 4.08 6.85
CA PRO A 43 0.64 4.09 8.04
C PRO A 43 0.52 2.68 8.64
N ALA A 44 0.58 2.56 9.95
CA ALA A 44 0.43 1.29 10.65
C ALA A 44 -0.24 1.52 12.01
N VAL A 45 -1.26 0.73 12.31
CA VAL A 45 -1.82 0.57 13.64
C VAL A 45 -1.32 -0.74 14.25
N ASP A 46 -1.47 -0.94 15.55
CA ASP A 46 -0.93 -2.10 16.26
C ASP A 46 -1.33 -3.44 15.64
N ALA A 47 -2.59 -3.58 15.25
CA ALA A 47 -3.14 -4.79 14.64
C ALA A 47 -2.78 -4.96 13.15
N SER A 48 -2.12 -3.99 12.52
CA SER A 48 -1.77 -4.08 11.10
C SER A 48 -0.84 -5.25 10.85
N ARG A 49 -1.17 -6.06 9.84
CA ARG A 49 -0.25 -7.06 9.30
C ARG A 49 0.86 -6.35 8.52
N VAL A 50 2.08 -6.68 8.80
CA VAL A 50 3.26 -6.22 8.08
C VAL A 50 3.85 -7.40 7.34
N THR A 51 4.02 -7.29 6.04
CA THR A 51 4.67 -8.32 5.22
C THR A 51 5.91 -7.73 4.59
N VAL A 52 7.03 -8.41 4.78
CA VAL A 52 8.35 -8.02 4.25
C VAL A 52 8.88 -9.15 3.39
N ALA A 53 9.39 -8.82 2.20
CA ALA A 53 9.98 -9.78 1.28
C ALA A 53 11.40 -9.38 0.87
N SER A 54 12.28 -10.36 0.67
CA SER A 54 13.65 -10.17 0.22
C SER A 54 13.86 -10.59 -1.23
N HIS A 55 14.96 -10.11 -1.84
CA HIS A 55 15.34 -10.50 -3.19
C HIS A 55 15.62 -11.99 -3.33
N ALA A 56 16.14 -12.63 -2.28
CA ALA A 56 16.38 -14.09 -2.27
C ALA A 56 15.09 -14.93 -2.22
N GLY A 57 13.92 -14.32 -2.28
CA GLY A 57 12.64 -15.05 -2.32
C GLY A 57 12.11 -15.46 -0.95
N ARG A 58 12.55 -14.84 0.12
CA ARG A 58 12.01 -15.04 1.47
C ARG A 58 10.98 -13.99 1.81
N ALA A 59 9.98 -14.37 2.58
CA ALA A 59 8.97 -13.46 3.09
C ALA A 59 8.60 -13.78 4.54
N ILE A 60 8.25 -12.74 5.28
CA ILE A 60 7.77 -12.84 6.65
C ILE A 60 6.54 -11.95 6.83
N SER A 61 5.56 -12.41 7.60
CA SER A 61 4.40 -11.62 7.98
C SER A 61 4.24 -11.65 9.50
N PHE A 62 4.11 -10.47 10.10
CA PHE A 62 3.97 -10.28 11.55
C PHE A 62 3.03 -9.12 11.85
N VAL A 63 2.70 -8.91 13.13
CA VAL A 63 1.84 -7.81 13.56
C VAL A 63 2.68 -6.58 13.87
N ALA A 64 2.24 -5.41 13.44
CA ALA A 64 2.97 -4.15 13.64
C ALA A 64 3.28 -3.86 15.12
N LEU A 65 2.46 -4.34 16.05
CA LEU A 65 2.66 -4.24 17.49
C LEU A 65 4.04 -4.78 17.93
N GLU A 66 4.58 -5.79 17.24
CA GLU A 66 5.89 -6.35 17.57
C GLU A 66 7.05 -5.38 17.31
N VAL A 67 6.83 -4.33 16.51
CA VAL A 67 7.82 -3.27 16.29
C VAL A 67 7.54 -2.13 17.27
N PRO A 68 8.45 -1.85 18.24
CA PRO A 68 8.22 -0.82 19.24
C PRO A 68 8.15 0.57 18.60
N ILE A 69 7.30 1.44 19.17
CA ILE A 69 7.24 2.85 18.79
C ILE A 69 8.42 3.58 19.41
N LEU A 70 9.21 4.25 18.58
CA LEU A 70 10.34 5.04 19.02
C LEU A 70 9.91 6.49 19.23
N ALA A 71 10.22 7.05 20.40
CA ALA A 71 9.99 8.46 20.70
C ALA A 71 10.94 9.40 19.96
N GLY A 72 12.06 8.88 19.48
CA GLY A 72 13.08 9.64 18.75
C GLY A 72 13.81 8.78 17.71
N PRO A 73 14.79 9.35 17.00
CA PRO A 73 15.53 8.63 15.97
C PRO A 73 16.27 7.41 16.51
N GLY A 74 16.03 6.24 15.93
CA GLY A 74 16.67 4.98 16.33
C GLY A 74 16.91 4.05 15.14
N LYS A 75 17.63 2.96 15.40
CA LYS A 75 17.91 1.93 14.37
C LYS A 75 16.72 1.02 14.11
N GLY A 76 15.76 0.98 15.05
CA GLY A 76 14.65 0.03 14.97
C GLY A 76 15.05 -1.38 15.41
N VAL A 77 14.29 -2.36 14.95
CA VAL A 77 14.44 -3.78 15.25
C VAL A 77 14.46 -4.59 13.97
N HIS A 78 14.99 -5.81 13.98
CA HIS A 78 14.92 -6.67 12.81
C HIS A 78 13.47 -7.01 12.49
N ALA A 79 13.02 -6.65 11.29
CA ALA A 79 11.76 -7.08 10.71
C ALA A 79 11.95 -8.43 9.99
N LEU A 80 13.00 -8.53 9.18
CA LEU A 80 13.41 -9.74 8.48
C LEU A 80 14.92 -9.93 8.64
N LYS A 81 15.36 -11.12 9.07
CA LYS A 81 16.78 -11.48 9.12
C LYS A 81 17.21 -11.93 7.72
N LEU A 82 18.12 -11.18 7.14
CA LEU A 82 18.66 -11.45 5.81
C LEU A 82 19.90 -12.34 5.88
N ASP A 83 20.11 -13.14 4.87
CA ASP A 83 21.36 -13.85 4.66
C ASP A 83 22.39 -12.91 3.99
N THR A 84 23.66 -13.27 4.02
CA THR A 84 24.75 -12.44 3.45
C THR A 84 24.52 -12.17 1.97
N GLY A 85 24.54 -10.90 1.59
CA GLY A 85 24.33 -10.45 0.21
C GLY A 85 22.86 -10.34 -0.21
N ASP A 86 21.90 -10.67 0.67
CA ASP A 86 20.47 -10.45 0.43
C ASP A 86 20.03 -9.03 0.88
N ALA A 87 18.92 -8.57 0.37
CA ALA A 87 18.34 -7.29 0.73
C ALA A 87 16.81 -7.37 0.69
N VAL A 88 16.15 -6.53 1.46
CA VAL A 88 14.70 -6.39 1.36
C VAL A 88 14.35 -5.82 0.00
N LEU A 89 13.43 -6.48 -0.69
CA LEU A 89 12.82 -6.01 -1.94
C LEU A 89 11.74 -4.98 -1.70
N GLY A 90 10.90 -5.23 -0.68
CA GLY A 90 9.83 -4.34 -0.32
C GLY A 90 8.95 -4.87 0.79
N PHE A 91 7.94 -4.09 1.16
CA PHE A 91 7.01 -4.45 2.23
C PHE A 91 5.61 -3.87 1.99
N SER A 92 4.63 -4.44 2.66
CA SER A 92 3.26 -3.94 2.74
C SER A 92 2.78 -3.85 4.20
N VAL A 93 1.75 -3.04 4.43
CA VAL A 93 1.08 -2.88 5.72
C VAL A 93 -0.42 -2.94 5.47
N GLY A 94 -1.11 -3.89 6.09
CA GLY A 94 -2.55 -4.10 5.96
C GLY A 94 -3.00 -4.80 4.69
N GLU A 95 -2.23 -4.72 3.62
CA GLU A 95 -2.55 -5.27 2.30
C GLU A 95 -1.60 -6.41 1.93
N ALA A 96 -1.97 -7.20 0.93
CA ALA A 96 -1.07 -8.17 0.33
C ALA A 96 0.08 -7.47 -0.40
N LEU A 97 1.29 -8.02 -0.27
CA LEU A 97 2.45 -7.57 -1.01
C LEU A 97 2.53 -8.31 -2.34
N ARG A 98 2.26 -7.62 -3.42
CA ARG A 98 2.37 -8.18 -4.78
C ARG A 98 3.80 -8.06 -5.28
N VAL A 99 4.38 -9.18 -5.68
CA VAL A 99 5.76 -9.24 -6.15
C VAL A 99 5.85 -10.05 -7.44
N GLU A 100 6.82 -9.69 -8.26
CA GLU A 100 7.15 -10.41 -9.49
C GLU A 100 8.45 -11.20 -9.28
N THR A 101 8.46 -12.42 -9.79
CA THR A 101 9.64 -13.30 -9.78
C THR A 101 10.49 -13.07 -11.02
N ASP A 102 11.73 -13.60 -11.02
CA ASP A 102 12.63 -13.64 -12.17
C ASP A 102 12.06 -14.39 -13.39
N LYS A 103 10.99 -15.16 -13.21
CA LYS A 103 10.24 -15.87 -14.26
C LYS A 103 8.95 -15.15 -14.67
N ALA A 104 8.81 -13.87 -14.32
CA ALA A 104 7.63 -13.04 -14.58
C ALA A 104 6.32 -13.59 -13.95
N ALA A 105 6.41 -14.48 -12.96
CA ALA A 105 5.24 -14.92 -12.21
C ALA A 105 4.93 -13.89 -11.11
N VAL A 106 3.65 -13.56 -10.93
CA VAL A 106 3.17 -12.66 -9.89
C VAL A 106 2.71 -13.46 -8.68
N LEU A 107 3.19 -13.10 -7.51
CA LEU A 107 2.82 -13.69 -6.23
C LEU A 107 2.20 -12.64 -5.32
N GLU A 108 1.23 -13.06 -4.52
CA GLU A 108 0.64 -12.26 -3.45
C GLU A 108 1.06 -12.83 -2.10
N LEU A 109 1.82 -12.04 -1.35
CA LEU A 109 2.37 -12.40 -0.04
C LEU A 109 1.62 -11.66 1.05
N GLY A 110 1.53 -12.26 2.23
CA GLY A 110 0.86 -11.64 3.39
C GLY A 110 -0.66 -11.63 3.29
N THR A 111 -1.26 -12.51 2.50
CA THR A 111 -2.70 -12.75 2.48
C THR A 111 -3.16 -13.40 3.80
N VAL A 112 -4.46 -13.46 4.03
CA VAL A 112 -5.05 -14.09 5.22
C VAL A 112 -4.64 -15.58 5.32
N ALA A 113 -4.42 -16.23 4.19
CA ALA A 113 -3.96 -17.62 4.11
C ALA A 113 -2.51 -17.81 4.59
N ASN A 114 -1.71 -16.75 4.64
CA ASN A 114 -0.34 -16.83 5.15
C ASN A 114 -0.34 -16.67 6.67
N GLU A 115 0.25 -17.63 7.38
CA GLU A 115 0.40 -17.52 8.82
C GLU A 115 1.22 -16.31 9.24
N LEU A 116 0.77 -15.66 10.30
CA LEU A 116 1.58 -14.69 11.03
C LEU A 116 2.69 -15.42 11.77
N THR A 117 3.88 -14.87 11.72
CA THR A 117 5.05 -15.33 12.47
C THR A 117 5.59 -14.15 13.28
N SER A 118 6.52 -14.40 14.21
CA SER A 118 7.20 -13.30 14.90
C SER A 118 8.23 -12.64 13.98
N ARG A 119 8.37 -11.31 14.10
CA ARG A 119 9.39 -10.55 13.38
C ARG A 119 10.82 -11.03 13.66
N GLY A 120 11.76 -10.64 12.82
CA GLY A 120 13.19 -10.89 13.02
C GLY A 120 13.64 -12.32 12.73
N GLY A 121 12.73 -13.18 12.27
CA GLY A 121 13.08 -14.49 11.70
C GLY A 121 13.61 -14.35 10.27
N LYS A 122 14.13 -15.47 9.73
CA LYS A 122 14.56 -15.56 8.31
C LYS A 122 13.41 -15.56 7.31
N GLY A 123 12.16 -15.62 7.80
CA GLY A 123 10.99 -15.78 6.96
C GLY A 123 10.89 -17.16 6.31
N ARG A 124 9.81 -17.34 5.54
CA ARG A 124 9.55 -18.56 4.75
C ARG A 124 9.97 -18.35 3.30
N GLU A 125 10.29 -19.41 2.62
CA GLU A 125 10.52 -19.38 1.17
C GLU A 125 9.19 -19.10 0.45
N ALA A 126 9.07 -17.95 -0.15
CA ALA A 126 7.96 -17.59 -1.02
C ALA A 126 8.12 -18.19 -2.42
N VAL A 127 9.38 -18.47 -2.82
CA VAL A 127 9.74 -19.08 -4.11
C VAL A 127 10.74 -20.20 -3.84
N LYS A 128 10.41 -21.43 -4.26
CA LYS A 128 11.30 -22.58 -4.10
C LYS A 128 12.56 -22.50 -4.97
N ARG A 129 12.47 -21.86 -6.14
CA ARG A 129 13.60 -21.67 -7.08
C ARG A 129 13.39 -20.33 -7.80
N GLY A 130 14.37 -19.44 -7.73
CA GLY A 130 14.33 -18.12 -8.35
C GLY A 130 14.47 -17.00 -7.33
N LYS A 131 14.30 -15.78 -7.79
CA LYS A 131 14.40 -14.54 -6.99
C LYS A 131 13.15 -13.71 -7.15
N LEU A 132 12.89 -12.84 -6.19
CA LEU A 132 11.92 -11.77 -6.32
C LEU A 132 12.64 -10.55 -6.89
N VAL A 133 12.09 -9.97 -7.96
CA VAL A 133 12.78 -8.89 -8.69
C VAL A 133 12.10 -7.54 -8.53
N LYS A 134 10.76 -7.54 -8.38
CA LYS A 134 10.01 -6.29 -8.38
C LYS A 134 8.79 -6.35 -7.44
N VAL A 135 8.51 -5.23 -6.78
CA VAL A 135 7.22 -5.01 -6.11
C VAL A 135 6.26 -4.39 -7.11
N LEU A 136 5.08 -4.97 -7.23
CA LEU A 136 4.00 -4.45 -8.06
C LEU A 136 3.11 -3.57 -7.18
N LEU A 137 3.15 -2.27 -7.42
CA LEU A 137 2.24 -1.35 -6.76
C LEU A 137 0.83 -1.51 -7.34
N PRO A 138 -0.23 -1.37 -6.53
CA PRO A 138 -1.57 -1.27 -7.07
C PRO A 138 -1.64 -0.06 -8.01
N PRO A 139 -2.48 -0.11 -9.06
CA PRO A 139 -2.69 1.05 -9.89
C PRO A 139 -3.18 2.21 -8.99
N PRO A 140 -2.78 3.46 -9.27
CA PRO A 140 -3.24 4.60 -8.51
C PRO A 140 -4.78 4.64 -8.56
N ALA A 141 -5.41 4.84 -7.40
CA ALA A 141 -6.84 5.08 -7.36
C ALA A 141 -7.11 6.37 -8.14
N ILE A 142 -7.72 6.25 -9.30
CA ILE A 142 -8.19 7.41 -10.06
C ILE A 142 -9.45 7.88 -9.33
N PRO A 143 -9.48 9.10 -8.76
CA PRO A 143 -10.70 9.65 -8.21
C PRO A 143 -11.77 9.61 -9.32
N GLN A 144 -12.85 8.87 -9.10
CA GLN A 144 -14.03 9.02 -9.93
C GLN A 144 -14.56 10.41 -9.60
N LEU A 145 -14.37 11.34 -10.52
CA LEU A 145 -15.13 12.57 -10.51
C LEU A 145 -16.59 12.13 -10.59
N ASP A 146 -17.34 12.33 -9.51
CA ASP A 146 -18.79 12.24 -9.57
C ASP A 146 -19.18 13.18 -10.70
N ARG A 147 -19.61 12.62 -11.82
CA ARG A 147 -20.37 13.39 -12.80
C ARG A 147 -21.60 13.81 -12.03
N GLU A 148 -21.59 15.02 -11.52
CA GLU A 148 -22.80 15.68 -11.08
C GLU A 148 -23.83 15.35 -12.15
N LYS A 149 -24.92 14.76 -11.70
CA LYS A 149 -26.08 14.55 -12.54
C LYS A 149 -26.55 15.94 -12.96
N GLU A 150 -25.99 16.47 -14.02
CA GLU A 150 -26.68 17.46 -14.84
C GLU A 150 -27.87 16.74 -15.50
N GLY A 151 -28.78 16.32 -14.66
CA GLY A 151 -30.13 16.01 -15.00
C GLY A 151 -30.91 17.30 -15.13
N GLY A 152 -30.48 18.15 -16.03
CA GLY A 152 -31.39 19.12 -16.59
C GLY A 152 -32.54 18.37 -17.23
N GLU A 153 -33.67 18.39 -16.57
CA GLU A 153 -35.00 18.04 -17.06
C GLU A 153 -35.22 18.79 -18.40
N ARG A 154 -34.85 18.09 -19.48
CA ARG A 154 -35.27 18.53 -20.81
C ARG A 154 -36.76 18.34 -20.85
N ALA A 155 -37.51 19.45 -20.62
CA ALA A 155 -38.91 19.56 -20.93
C ALA A 155 -39.13 19.00 -22.33
N SER A 156 -39.92 17.96 -22.41
CA SER A 156 -40.40 17.39 -23.69
C SER A 156 -41.09 18.50 -24.48
N PRO A 157 -40.79 18.68 -25.77
CA PRO A 157 -41.52 19.63 -26.56
C PRO A 157 -42.97 19.16 -26.63
N ALA A 158 -43.89 20.07 -26.26
CA ALA A 158 -45.32 19.89 -26.32
C ALA A 158 -45.73 19.45 -27.77
N THR A 159 -46.40 18.33 -27.89
CA THR A 159 -47.04 17.87 -29.12
C THR A 159 -48.04 18.92 -29.52
N PRO A 160 -48.00 19.46 -30.76
CA PRO A 160 -49.00 20.39 -31.23
C PRO A 160 -50.34 19.66 -31.34
N ALA A 161 -51.35 20.26 -30.71
CA ALA A 161 -52.76 19.79 -30.78
C ALA A 161 -53.23 19.73 -32.24
N LYS A 162 -53.79 18.61 -32.60
CA LYS A 162 -54.53 18.45 -33.86
C LYS A 162 -55.71 19.44 -33.89
N PRO A 163 -55.95 20.13 -35.00
CA PRO A 163 -57.13 20.95 -35.16
C PRO A 163 -58.38 20.06 -35.24
N ASP A 164 -59.33 20.43 -34.42
CA ASP A 164 -60.68 19.86 -34.34
C ASP A 164 -61.45 20.14 -35.68
N SER A 165 -61.70 19.07 -36.43
CA SER A 165 -62.54 19.16 -37.58
C SER A 165 -63.98 18.95 -37.14
N GLY A 166 -64.66 20.02 -36.77
CA GLY A 166 -66.09 20.04 -36.56
C GLY A 166 -66.90 19.67 -37.83
N PRO A 167 -68.06 19.10 -37.66
CA PRO A 167 -68.86 18.58 -38.81
C PRO A 167 -69.52 19.69 -39.59
N LEU A 168 -69.27 19.71 -40.87
CA LEU A 168 -70.03 20.51 -41.83
C LEU A 168 -71.33 19.86 -42.15
N PHE A 169 -72.35 20.65 -42.02
CA PHE A 169 -73.77 20.47 -42.22
C PHE A 169 -74.19 19.67 -43.42
N SER A 170 -75.27 18.90 -43.19
CA SER A 170 -76.22 18.28 -44.16
C SER A 170 -76.99 19.29 -44.99
N LYS A 171 -77.21 18.93 -46.14
CA LYS A 171 -78.51 18.92 -46.79
C LYS A 171 -78.60 17.72 -47.69
#